data_72262e7a87b7304f40c229dcfb233c33
#
_entry.id   72262e7a87b7304f40c229dcfb233c33
#
_cell.length_a   1.000
_cell.length_b   1.000
_cell.length_c   1.000
_cell.angle_alpha   90.00
_cell.angle_beta   90.00
_cell.angle_gamma   90.00
#
_symmetry.space_group_name_H-M   'P 1'
#
loop_
_entity.id
_entity.type
_entity.pdbx_description
1 polymer ?
#
loop_
_entity_poly.entity_id
_entity_poly.type
_entity_poly.pdbx_seq_one_letter_code
_entity_poly.pdbx_strand_id
1 'polypeptide(L)'
;PAWLGEMDRSVIDVKEYEDLYHQILREHESVFAAQDQTQIEAALAEIAAAVRIFVIGAGREGIAARSFAMRLMHLGKEVHWLWDDTTPGMTTGDLLIAINGSGCIGHIDYLLDQAGKTGARRLVITGAPAERTPSEAEVSLFVPAMVYKGTDPRTIPSKQPMGNLFEQHLF
;
A
#
# COMPACT_ATOMS: atom_id res chain seq x y z
N PRO A 1 -2.03 -30.46 -7.37
CA PRO A 1 -1.52 -29.76 -6.19
C PRO A 1 -2.46 -30.03 -5.02
N ALA A 2 -1.92 -30.50 -3.89
CA ALA A 2 -2.66 -31.03 -2.74
C ALA A 2 -3.53 -29.99 -1.97
N TRP A 3 -3.57 -28.74 -2.41
CA TRP A 3 -4.41 -27.69 -1.83
C TRP A 3 -5.78 -27.53 -2.53
N LEU A 4 -6.02 -28.28 -3.60
CA LEU A 4 -7.35 -28.47 -4.19
C LEU A 4 -8.00 -29.74 -3.62
N GLY A 5 -7.90 -29.97 -2.30
CA GLY A 5 -8.72 -30.93 -1.62
C GLY A 5 -10.18 -30.69 -2.01
N GLU A 6 -10.96 -31.75 -2.12
CA GLU A 6 -12.38 -31.72 -2.45
C GLU A 6 -13.05 -30.57 -1.71
N MET A 7 -13.28 -29.46 -2.42
CA MET A 7 -14.17 -28.42 -1.93
C MET A 7 -15.55 -29.10 -1.86
N ASP A 8 -15.94 -29.45 -0.64
CA ASP A 8 -17.32 -29.80 -0.38
C ASP A 8 -18.18 -28.65 -0.89
N ARG A 9 -18.88 -28.90 -2.00
CA ARG A 9 -19.83 -27.95 -2.61
C ARG A 9 -21.15 -27.97 -1.84
N SER A 10 -21.13 -28.25 -0.53
CA SER A 10 -22.25 -28.01 0.31
C SER A 10 -22.65 -26.55 0.20
N VAL A 11 -23.91 -26.31 -0.05
CA VAL A 11 -24.54 -24.99 -0.23
C VAL A 11 -23.97 -24.04 0.82
N ILE A 12 -23.31 -22.94 0.41
CA ILE A 12 -22.90 -21.86 1.31
C ILE A 12 -24.18 -21.42 2.03
N ASP A 13 -24.19 -21.58 3.35
CA ASP A 13 -25.30 -21.09 4.16
C ASP A 13 -25.37 -19.57 4.00
N VAL A 14 -26.53 -19.05 3.58
CA VAL A 14 -26.76 -17.61 3.40
C VAL A 14 -26.38 -16.82 4.65
N LYS A 15 -26.64 -17.39 5.82
CA LYS A 15 -26.29 -16.78 7.11
C LYS A 15 -24.76 -16.69 7.29
N GLU A 16 -24.01 -17.73 6.92
CA GLU A 16 -22.55 -17.71 6.94
C GLU A 16 -22.01 -16.65 6.01
N TYR A 17 -22.58 -16.49 4.81
CA TYR A 17 -22.20 -15.41 3.88
C TYR A 17 -22.48 -14.03 4.47
N GLU A 18 -23.64 -13.82 5.12
CA GLU A 18 -23.99 -12.56 5.76
C GLU A 18 -23.03 -12.23 6.91
N ASP A 19 -22.70 -13.21 7.75
CA ASP A 19 -21.76 -13.04 8.86
C ASP A 19 -20.37 -12.66 8.35
N LEU A 20 -19.90 -13.27 7.25
CA LEU A 20 -18.59 -13.00 6.64
C LEU A 20 -18.52 -11.59 6.05
N TYR A 21 -19.50 -11.16 5.25
CA TYR A 21 -19.41 -9.82 4.65
C TYR A 21 -19.57 -8.72 5.71
N HIS A 22 -20.41 -8.92 6.71
CA HIS A 22 -20.49 -7.99 7.85
C HIS A 22 -19.18 -7.91 8.61
N GLN A 23 -18.47 -9.02 8.75
CA GLN A 23 -17.13 -9.00 9.37
C GLN A 23 -16.14 -8.19 8.52
N ILE A 24 -16.11 -8.41 7.20
CA ILE A 24 -15.24 -7.65 6.28
C ILE A 24 -15.54 -6.14 6.38
N LEU A 25 -16.81 -5.75 6.40
CA LEU A 25 -17.19 -4.34 6.56
C LEU A 25 -16.67 -3.74 7.88
N ARG A 26 -16.78 -4.49 8.99
CA ARG A 26 -16.23 -4.05 10.29
C ARG A 26 -14.70 -3.94 10.28
N GLU A 27 -14.00 -4.83 9.57
CA GLU A 27 -12.55 -4.75 9.41
C GLU A 27 -12.15 -3.45 8.71
N HIS A 28 -12.82 -3.08 7.61
CA HIS A 28 -12.61 -1.82 6.91
C HIS A 28 -12.91 -0.60 7.78
N GLU A 29 -14.05 -0.60 8.46
CA GLU A 29 -14.42 0.49 9.40
C GLU A 29 -13.35 0.67 10.47
N SER A 30 -12.83 -0.43 11.02
CA SER A 30 -11.77 -0.41 12.04
C SER A 30 -10.47 0.18 11.50
N VAL A 31 -10.07 -0.15 10.27
CA VAL A 31 -8.87 0.42 9.64
C VAL A 31 -9.06 1.92 9.43
N PHE A 32 -10.19 2.36 8.88
CA PHE A 32 -10.47 3.79 8.68
C PHE A 32 -10.48 4.57 10.00
N ALA A 33 -11.11 4.02 11.04
CA ALA A 33 -11.17 4.65 12.36
C ALA A 33 -9.80 4.74 13.06
N ALA A 34 -8.87 3.85 12.74
CA ALA A 34 -7.53 3.80 13.32
C ALA A 34 -6.47 4.57 12.49
N GLN A 35 -6.84 5.17 11.36
CA GLN A 35 -5.93 5.99 10.55
C GLN A 35 -5.51 7.25 11.27
N ASP A 36 -4.23 7.59 11.16
CA ASP A 36 -3.68 8.86 11.66
C ASP A 36 -3.93 9.96 10.62
N GLN A 37 -4.81 10.89 10.95
CA GLN A 37 -5.18 12.00 10.07
C GLN A 37 -3.98 12.87 9.72
N THR A 38 -3.03 13.07 10.64
CA THR A 38 -1.81 13.87 10.37
C THR A 38 -0.94 13.22 9.30
N GLN A 39 -0.82 11.89 9.31
CA GLN A 39 -0.08 11.17 8.28
C GLN A 39 -0.79 11.23 6.92
N ILE A 40 -2.13 11.16 6.91
CA ILE A 40 -2.92 11.33 5.68
C ILE A 40 -2.70 12.73 5.10
N GLU A 41 -2.81 13.78 5.92
CA GLU A 41 -2.61 15.16 5.51
C GLU A 41 -1.20 15.38 4.95
N ALA A 42 -0.16 14.82 5.60
CA ALA A 42 1.21 14.89 5.12
C ALA A 42 1.39 14.17 3.78
N ALA A 43 0.82 12.97 3.61
CA ALA A 43 0.87 12.24 2.34
C ALA A 43 0.16 13.00 1.21
N LEU A 44 -1.02 13.58 1.49
CA LEU A 44 -1.76 14.40 0.53
C LEU A 44 -1.00 15.66 0.13
N ALA A 45 -0.30 16.30 1.08
CA ALA A 45 0.54 17.47 0.79
C ALA A 45 1.69 17.13 -0.17
N GLU A 46 2.38 15.99 0.03
CA GLU A 46 3.43 15.53 -0.89
C GLU A 46 2.87 15.24 -2.30
N ILE A 47 1.74 14.53 -2.38
CA ILE A 47 1.07 14.22 -3.65
C ILE A 47 0.65 15.53 -4.36
N ALA A 48 0.10 16.49 -3.62
CA ALA A 48 -0.34 17.76 -4.18
C ALA A 48 0.83 18.58 -4.73
N ALA A 49 1.95 18.64 -4.01
CA ALA A 49 3.13 19.44 -4.37
C ALA A 49 3.98 18.82 -5.49
N ALA A 50 3.88 17.51 -5.73
CA ALA A 50 4.70 16.81 -6.70
C ALA A 50 4.47 17.30 -8.13
N VAL A 51 5.58 17.54 -8.87
CA VAL A 51 5.58 17.83 -10.31
C VAL A 51 5.23 16.56 -11.08
N ARG A 52 5.93 15.47 -10.80
CA ARG A 52 5.66 14.13 -11.32
C ARG A 52 5.65 13.14 -10.17
N ILE A 53 4.87 12.08 -10.31
CA ILE A 53 4.76 11.04 -9.31
C ILE A 53 5.25 9.72 -9.91
N PHE A 54 6.14 9.05 -9.20
CA PHE A 54 6.62 7.71 -9.51
C PHE A 54 6.06 6.75 -8.48
N VAL A 55 5.53 5.61 -8.92
CA VAL A 55 4.90 4.64 -8.03
C VAL A 55 5.58 3.29 -8.15
N ILE A 56 5.83 2.64 -7.03
CA ILE A 56 6.42 1.30 -6.94
C ILE A 56 5.72 0.47 -5.86
N GLY A 57 5.65 -0.83 -6.07
CA GLY A 57 5.22 -1.84 -5.12
C GLY A 57 5.58 -3.22 -5.64
N ALA A 58 5.58 -4.23 -4.78
CA ALA A 58 5.93 -5.60 -5.14
C ALA A 58 4.72 -6.55 -5.06
N GLY A 59 4.66 -7.56 -5.93
CA GLY A 59 3.62 -8.58 -5.89
C GLY A 59 2.20 -7.99 -6.00
N ARG A 60 1.29 -8.44 -5.15
CA ARG A 60 -0.11 -7.94 -5.12
C ARG A 60 -0.19 -6.47 -4.71
N GLU A 61 0.66 -6.03 -3.79
CA GLU A 61 0.78 -4.61 -3.42
C GLU A 61 1.16 -3.76 -4.65
N GLY A 62 2.00 -4.29 -5.56
CA GLY A 62 2.32 -3.64 -6.83
C GLY A 62 1.11 -3.52 -7.77
N ILE A 63 0.21 -4.51 -7.78
CA ILE A 63 -1.04 -4.44 -8.56
C ILE A 63 -1.96 -3.35 -8.00
N ALA A 64 -2.14 -3.29 -6.69
CA ALA A 64 -2.91 -2.24 -6.02
C ALA A 64 -2.27 -0.85 -6.22
N ALA A 65 -0.93 -0.76 -6.15
CA ALA A 65 -0.17 0.45 -6.43
C ALA A 65 -0.39 0.98 -7.85
N ARG A 66 -0.48 0.10 -8.85
CA ARG A 66 -0.80 0.49 -10.24
C ARG A 66 -2.22 1.02 -10.37
N SER A 67 -3.18 0.43 -9.64
CA SER A 67 -4.54 0.95 -9.57
C SER A 67 -4.57 2.36 -8.97
N PHE A 68 -3.82 2.59 -7.89
CA PHE A 68 -3.65 3.91 -7.28
C PHE A 68 -2.99 4.91 -8.25
N ALA A 69 -1.90 4.51 -8.92
CA ALA A 69 -1.24 5.33 -9.94
C ALA A 69 -2.22 5.80 -11.03
N MET A 70 -3.08 4.89 -11.50
CA MET A 70 -4.12 5.24 -12.47
C MET A 70 -5.12 6.26 -11.91
N ARG A 71 -5.50 6.18 -10.62
CA ARG A 71 -6.38 7.18 -10.00
C ARG A 71 -5.73 8.55 -9.91
N LEU A 72 -4.45 8.61 -9.54
CA LEU A 72 -3.70 9.88 -9.54
C LEU A 72 -3.63 10.50 -10.94
N MET A 73 -3.44 9.69 -11.98
CA MET A 73 -3.48 10.15 -13.38
C MET A 73 -4.88 10.70 -13.75
N HIS A 74 -5.96 10.04 -13.33
CA HIS A 74 -7.33 10.55 -13.55
C HIS A 74 -7.59 11.89 -12.83
N LEU A 75 -6.87 12.16 -11.73
CA LEU A 75 -6.89 13.44 -11.02
C LEU A 75 -5.98 14.50 -11.65
N GLY A 76 -5.39 14.23 -12.81
CA GLY A 76 -4.58 15.17 -13.58
C GLY A 76 -3.10 15.21 -13.18
N LYS A 77 -2.60 14.27 -12.40
CA LYS A 77 -1.16 14.15 -12.09
C LYS A 77 -0.43 13.44 -13.23
N GLU A 78 0.81 13.86 -13.49
CA GLU A 78 1.74 13.09 -14.32
C GLU A 78 2.31 11.95 -13.48
N VAL A 79 1.98 10.70 -13.84
CA VAL A 79 2.30 9.52 -13.03
C VAL A 79 3.01 8.47 -13.85
N HIS A 80 4.07 7.89 -13.30
CA HIS A 80 4.86 6.83 -13.91
C HIS A 80 4.88 5.60 -12.98
N TRP A 81 4.66 4.42 -13.57
CA TRP A 81 4.98 3.16 -12.92
C TRP A 81 6.48 2.88 -13.07
N LEU A 82 7.20 2.72 -11.96
CA LEU A 82 8.67 2.74 -11.99
C LEU A 82 9.30 1.62 -12.83
N TRP A 83 8.60 0.50 -13.02
CA TRP A 83 9.07 -0.64 -13.82
C TRP A 83 8.65 -0.60 -15.30
N ASP A 84 8.10 0.50 -15.80
CA ASP A 84 7.86 0.65 -17.23
C ASP A 84 9.16 1.06 -17.93
N ASP A 85 9.47 0.41 -19.07
CA ASP A 85 10.70 0.60 -19.82
C ASP A 85 10.91 2.06 -20.32
N THR A 86 9.83 2.83 -20.39
CA THR A 86 9.84 4.22 -20.84
C THR A 86 9.81 5.23 -19.69
N THR A 87 9.93 4.76 -18.44
CA THR A 87 9.92 5.64 -17.27
C THR A 87 11.13 6.56 -17.27
N PRO A 88 10.93 7.90 -17.22
CA PRO A 88 12.03 8.85 -17.16
C PRO A 88 12.76 8.80 -15.81
N GLY A 89 13.96 9.32 -15.75
CA GLY A 89 14.70 9.50 -14.50
C GLY A 89 14.01 10.52 -13.59
N MET A 90 14.02 10.27 -12.28
CA MET A 90 13.52 11.19 -11.24
C MET A 90 14.47 12.38 -11.08
N THR A 91 13.92 13.53 -10.70
CA THR A 91 14.64 14.77 -10.44
C THR A 91 14.04 15.49 -9.22
N THR A 92 14.65 16.59 -8.81
CA THR A 92 14.09 17.47 -7.75
C THR A 92 12.70 17.97 -8.16
N GLY A 93 11.75 17.91 -7.22
CA GLY A 93 10.35 18.24 -7.43
C GLY A 93 9.46 17.02 -7.75
N ASP A 94 10.06 15.87 -8.01
CA ASP A 94 9.34 14.60 -8.18
C ASP A 94 9.07 13.94 -6.82
N LEU A 95 8.08 13.04 -6.79
CA LEU A 95 7.74 12.22 -5.64
C LEU A 95 7.80 10.74 -6.01
N LEU A 96 8.55 9.94 -5.27
CA LEU A 96 8.45 8.49 -5.28
C LEU A 96 7.47 8.03 -4.19
N ILE A 97 6.38 7.37 -4.59
CA ILE A 97 5.47 6.67 -3.70
C ILE A 97 5.82 5.18 -3.71
N ALA A 98 6.33 4.69 -2.61
CA ALA A 98 6.68 3.28 -2.43
C ALA A 98 5.66 2.58 -1.54
N ILE A 99 5.02 1.53 -2.06
CA ILE A 99 4.11 0.68 -1.30
C ILE A 99 4.87 -0.56 -0.87
N ASN A 100 5.05 -0.70 0.44
CA ASN A 100 5.78 -1.79 1.07
C ASN A 100 5.09 -2.17 2.39
N GLY A 101 4.08 -3.03 2.31
CA GLY A 101 3.30 -3.46 3.46
C GLY A 101 4.18 -4.04 4.57
N SER A 102 5.13 -4.92 4.22
CA SER A 102 6.06 -5.54 5.18
C SER A 102 7.17 -4.61 5.69
N GLY A 103 7.37 -3.44 5.06
CA GLY A 103 8.35 -2.45 5.46
C GLY A 103 9.84 -2.84 5.31
N CYS A 104 10.14 -3.97 4.63
CA CYS A 104 11.51 -4.50 4.57
C CYS A 104 11.90 -5.15 3.23
N ILE A 105 11.33 -4.69 2.10
CA ILE A 105 11.65 -5.22 0.77
C ILE A 105 12.87 -4.51 0.20
N GLY A 106 14.01 -5.18 0.15
CA GLY A 106 15.32 -4.60 -0.14
C GLY A 106 15.46 -3.89 -1.48
N HIS A 107 14.77 -4.33 -2.56
CA HIS A 107 14.81 -3.60 -3.82
C HIS A 107 14.00 -2.30 -3.79
N ILE A 108 12.96 -2.21 -2.95
CA ILE A 108 12.23 -0.95 -2.71
C ILE A 108 13.12 0.01 -1.92
N ASP A 109 13.83 -0.46 -0.90
CA ASP A 109 14.77 0.35 -0.14
C ASP A 109 15.87 0.93 -1.05
N TYR A 110 16.41 0.10 -1.96
CA TYR A 110 17.39 0.57 -2.94
C TYR A 110 16.83 1.71 -3.82
N LEU A 111 15.59 1.59 -4.27
CA LEU A 111 14.96 2.61 -5.12
C LEU A 111 14.65 3.89 -4.34
N LEU A 112 14.29 3.81 -3.06
CA LEU A 112 14.13 4.97 -2.19
C LEU A 112 15.48 5.71 -2.02
N ASP A 113 16.57 4.98 -1.78
CA ASP A 113 17.92 5.56 -1.72
C ASP A 113 18.29 6.26 -3.05
N GLN A 114 18.05 5.62 -4.20
CA GLN A 114 18.30 6.24 -5.51
C GLN A 114 17.45 7.50 -5.71
N ALA A 115 16.16 7.48 -5.36
CA ALA A 115 15.29 8.65 -5.45
C ALA A 115 15.83 9.81 -4.60
N GLY A 116 16.26 9.54 -3.36
CA GLY A 116 16.86 10.56 -2.51
C GLY A 116 18.10 11.22 -3.11
N LYS A 117 18.95 10.45 -3.81
CA LYS A 117 20.16 10.96 -4.51
C LYS A 117 19.85 11.90 -5.68
N THR A 118 18.66 11.78 -6.29
CA THR A 118 18.21 12.69 -7.34
C THR A 118 17.54 13.96 -6.81
N GLY A 119 17.30 14.03 -5.51
CA GLY A 119 16.55 15.11 -4.87
C GLY A 119 15.03 14.95 -4.97
N ALA A 120 14.54 13.79 -5.42
CA ALA A 120 13.13 13.46 -5.36
C ALA A 120 12.69 13.21 -3.91
N ARG A 121 11.47 13.61 -3.57
CA ARG A 121 10.88 13.32 -2.27
C ARG A 121 10.32 11.89 -2.24
N ARG A 122 10.14 11.34 -1.04
CA ARG A 122 9.76 9.93 -0.85
C ARG A 122 8.60 9.83 0.13
N LEU A 123 7.57 9.11 -0.27
CA LEU A 123 6.43 8.71 0.55
C LEU A 123 6.38 7.19 0.60
N VAL A 124 6.36 6.62 1.79
CA VAL A 124 6.16 5.18 1.99
C VAL A 124 4.78 4.92 2.56
N ILE A 125 4.03 4.00 1.95
CA ILE A 125 2.76 3.47 2.49
C ILE A 125 3.04 2.05 2.99
N THR A 126 2.80 1.80 4.27
CA THR A 126 3.21 0.56 4.94
C THR A 126 2.22 0.07 5.98
N GLY A 127 2.19 -1.26 6.21
CA GLY A 127 1.55 -1.90 7.36
C GLY A 127 2.53 -2.20 8.51
N ALA A 128 3.83 -1.85 8.36
CA ALA A 128 4.89 -2.15 9.32
C ALA A 128 5.79 -0.91 9.54
N PRO A 129 5.31 0.11 10.26
CA PRO A 129 5.97 1.41 10.37
C PRO A 129 7.27 1.40 11.16
N ALA A 130 7.55 0.36 11.95
CA ALA A 130 8.78 0.20 12.72
C ALA A 130 9.92 -0.45 11.91
N GLU A 131 9.63 -0.92 10.70
CA GLU A 131 10.61 -1.56 9.82
C GLU A 131 11.47 -0.52 9.08
N ARG A 132 12.48 -1.01 8.33
CA ARG A 132 13.50 -0.15 7.73
C ARG A 132 12.96 0.77 6.64
N THR A 133 12.14 0.27 5.72
CA THR A 133 11.69 1.03 4.55
C THR A 133 11.01 2.37 4.91
N PRO A 134 10.11 2.46 5.91
CA PRO A 134 9.52 3.73 6.32
C PRO A 134 10.52 4.78 6.78
N SER A 135 11.64 4.38 7.37
CA SER A 135 12.67 5.31 7.86
C SER A 135 13.50 5.95 6.73
N GLU A 136 13.42 5.43 5.51
CA GLU A 136 14.11 5.95 4.33
C GLU A 136 13.33 7.07 3.60
N ALA A 137 12.14 7.45 4.09
CA ALA A 137 11.27 8.42 3.44
C ALA A 137 11.04 9.67 4.31
N GLU A 138 10.75 10.80 3.67
CA GLU A 138 10.36 12.04 4.33
C GLU A 138 8.97 11.94 4.96
N VAL A 139 8.08 11.14 4.36
CA VAL A 139 6.73 10.90 4.86
C VAL A 139 6.45 9.40 4.84
N SER A 140 5.87 8.89 5.92
CA SER A 140 5.38 7.52 6.02
C SER A 140 3.91 7.53 6.41
N LEU A 141 3.08 6.81 5.65
CA LEU A 141 1.68 6.58 5.93
C LEU A 141 1.49 5.14 6.41
N PHE A 142 1.17 4.98 7.67
CA PHE A 142 0.83 3.69 8.25
C PHE A 142 -0.63 3.34 7.99
N VAL A 143 -0.87 2.22 7.31
CA VAL A 143 -2.20 1.61 7.17
C VAL A 143 -2.30 0.48 8.20
N PRO A 144 -3.14 0.59 9.23
CA PRO A 144 -3.19 -0.37 10.34
C PRO A 144 -3.92 -1.66 9.96
N ALA A 145 -3.51 -2.30 8.87
CA ALA A 145 -4.07 -3.54 8.35
C ALA A 145 -3.02 -4.64 8.32
N MET A 146 -3.46 -5.89 8.47
CA MET A 146 -2.57 -7.06 8.52
C MET A 146 -1.78 -7.24 7.24
N VAL A 147 -0.45 -7.30 7.34
CA VAL A 147 0.50 -7.54 6.25
C VAL A 147 1.43 -8.71 6.56
N TYR A 148 2.07 -9.25 5.52
CA TYR A 148 3.07 -10.29 5.70
C TYR A 148 4.23 -9.77 6.58
N LYS A 149 4.58 -10.53 7.62
CA LYS A 149 5.59 -10.17 8.63
C LYS A 149 5.31 -8.88 9.45
N GLY A 150 4.14 -8.28 9.31
CA GLY A 150 3.76 -7.15 10.17
C GLY A 150 3.56 -7.59 11.62
N THR A 151 4.16 -6.84 12.55
CA THR A 151 4.09 -7.12 14.01
C THR A 151 3.63 -5.90 14.82
N ASP A 152 3.17 -4.83 14.17
CA ASP A 152 2.71 -3.63 14.86
C ASP A 152 1.46 -3.94 15.71
N PRO A 153 1.42 -3.58 17.00
CA PRO A 153 0.30 -3.90 17.89
C PRO A 153 -1.00 -3.16 17.54
N ARG A 154 -0.94 -2.11 16.71
CA ARG A 154 -2.11 -1.37 16.21
C ARG A 154 -2.76 -2.02 15.00
N THR A 155 -2.15 -3.08 14.46
CA THR A 155 -2.65 -3.77 13.27
C THR A 155 -4.02 -4.39 13.52
N ILE A 156 -4.99 -4.08 12.68
CA ILE A 156 -6.32 -4.69 12.68
C ILE A 156 -6.21 -6.10 12.08
N PRO A 157 -6.58 -7.13 12.82
CA PRO A 157 -6.61 -8.50 12.31
C PRO A 157 -7.70 -8.66 11.26
N SER A 158 -7.50 -9.56 10.30
CA SER A 158 -8.46 -9.82 9.22
C SER A 158 -8.72 -11.31 9.04
N LYS A 159 -9.93 -11.66 8.64
CA LYS A 159 -10.32 -12.98 8.12
C LYS A 159 -10.05 -13.12 6.63
N GLN A 160 -9.81 -12.00 5.95
CA GLN A 160 -9.43 -12.00 4.54
C GLN A 160 -8.03 -12.63 4.35
N PRO A 161 -7.68 -13.06 3.13
CA PRO A 161 -6.32 -13.53 2.84
C PRO A 161 -5.26 -12.50 3.25
N MET A 162 -4.10 -12.98 3.69
CA MET A 162 -2.99 -12.15 4.17
C MET A 162 -2.67 -11.00 3.21
N GLY A 163 -2.65 -9.77 3.73
CA GLY A 163 -2.37 -8.54 2.98
C GLY A 163 -3.57 -7.95 2.24
N ASN A 164 -4.66 -8.70 2.08
CA ASN A 164 -5.80 -8.25 1.26
C ASN A 164 -6.46 -6.98 1.81
N LEU A 165 -6.68 -6.91 3.14
CA LEU A 165 -7.22 -5.73 3.79
C LEU A 165 -6.31 -4.49 3.59
N PHE A 166 -4.99 -4.66 3.71
CA PHE A 166 -4.02 -3.60 3.43
C PHE A 166 -4.12 -3.12 1.97
N GLU A 167 -4.10 -4.06 1.02
CA GLU A 167 -4.15 -3.77 -0.41
C GLU A 167 -5.42 -3.01 -0.82
N GLN A 168 -6.55 -3.27 -0.16
CA GLN A 168 -7.83 -2.59 -0.40
C GLN A 168 -7.86 -1.13 0.10
N HIS A 169 -6.93 -0.73 0.98
CA HIS A 169 -6.79 0.63 1.48
C HIS A 169 -5.74 1.47 0.72
N LEU A 170 -5.22 0.98 -0.42
CA LEU A 170 -4.18 1.67 -1.18
C LEU A 170 -4.71 2.58 -2.29
N PHE A 171 -6.02 2.53 -2.61
CA PHE A 171 -6.60 3.31 -3.72
C PHE A 171 -8.06 3.71 -3.50
#